data_154e3ae79c5ae95c74ad4532f547d251
#
_entry.id   154e3ae79c5ae95c74ad4532f547d251
#
_cell.length_a   1.000
_cell.length_b   1.000
_cell.length_c   1.000
_cell.angle_alpha   90.00
_cell.angle_beta   90.00
_cell.angle_gamma   90.00
#
_symmetry.space_group_name_H-M   'P 1'
#
loop_
_entity.id
_entity.type
_entity.pdbx_description
1 polymer ?
#
loop_
_entity_poly.entity_id
_entity_poly.type
_entity_poly.pdbx_seq_one_letter_code
_entity_poly.pdbx_strand_id
1 'polypeptide(L)'
;MSVYVLNRGRNVKHRSLPESVTWLRADIEDDASVREAVGDLEFGAVANFLSFNAADAARAVGIFSGRTAQYVHISTASLYRKPVLQLPIVESNLRQNPFVSYSRDKIAAEDELMRACVTSGFPVTIVRPSHTYDEATPPIPGDWTVIDRIARGAEVISPGDGTSLWTLTHADDFAQGLVGLLGNPRAIGEVFHITSDDVYTWDQIYSIVAAALDVLPKIAHVPSELILAGAPDWFWSELILGDLSHSAVFDNSKIRRYVPDFAPRQTFHAAATDMIRWRAEHAESCLPVP
;
A
#
# COMPACT_ATOMS: atom_id res chain seq x y z
N MET A 1 23.53 -0.94 -11.32
CA MET A 1 22.99 -0.93 -9.94
C MET A 1 22.80 -2.38 -9.51
N SER A 2 23.29 -2.78 -8.34
CA SER A 2 23.01 -4.11 -7.78
C SER A 2 21.73 -4.02 -6.96
N VAL A 3 20.80 -4.96 -7.18
CA VAL A 3 19.52 -5.01 -6.46
C VAL A 3 19.49 -6.25 -5.57
N TYR A 4 19.12 -6.06 -4.33
CA TYR A 4 18.95 -7.11 -3.32
C TYR A 4 17.50 -7.15 -2.88
N VAL A 5 16.95 -8.35 -2.71
CA VAL A 5 15.63 -8.56 -2.09
C VAL A 5 15.79 -9.41 -0.85
N LEU A 6 15.34 -8.89 0.30
CA LEU A 6 15.39 -9.60 1.57
C LEU A 6 13.99 -10.06 1.95
N ASN A 7 13.78 -11.37 2.06
CA ASN A 7 12.56 -11.98 2.55
C ASN A 7 12.77 -13.46 2.95
N ARG A 8 11.73 -14.07 3.54
CA ARG A 8 11.75 -15.49 3.97
C ARG A 8 11.59 -16.50 2.83
N GLY A 9 11.25 -16.06 1.62
CA GLY A 9 11.01 -16.94 0.46
C GLY A 9 9.74 -17.78 0.54
N ARG A 10 8.78 -17.44 1.40
CA ARG A 10 7.52 -18.21 1.56
C ARG A 10 6.47 -17.91 0.50
N ASN A 11 6.48 -16.69 -0.08
CA ASN A 11 5.44 -16.18 -0.97
C ASN A 11 5.92 -15.95 -2.41
N VAL A 12 6.87 -16.76 -2.89
CA VAL A 12 7.38 -16.68 -4.28
C VAL A 12 6.47 -17.35 -5.32
N LYS A 13 5.22 -17.69 -4.96
CA LYS A 13 4.34 -18.52 -5.81
C LYS A 13 3.98 -17.91 -7.16
N HIS A 14 4.04 -16.58 -7.31
CA HIS A 14 3.53 -15.90 -8.51
C HIS A 14 4.55 -15.04 -9.24
N ARG A 15 5.70 -14.74 -8.61
CA ARG A 15 6.76 -13.94 -9.25
C ARG A 15 8.13 -14.48 -8.86
N SER A 16 8.84 -15.06 -9.84
CA SER A 16 10.25 -15.36 -9.67
C SER A 16 11.06 -14.05 -9.63
N LEU A 17 12.09 -14.01 -8.80
CA LEU A 17 13.04 -12.90 -8.84
C LEU A 17 13.82 -12.93 -10.18
N PRO A 18 14.01 -11.77 -10.83
CA PRO A 18 14.90 -11.71 -12.00
C PRO A 18 16.32 -12.20 -11.66
N GLU A 19 17.01 -12.82 -12.61
CA GLU A 19 18.38 -13.33 -12.42
C GLU A 19 19.39 -12.25 -11.98
N SER A 20 19.11 -10.98 -12.33
CA SER A 20 19.91 -9.82 -11.94
C SER A 20 19.75 -9.40 -10.49
N VAL A 21 18.81 -10.00 -9.74
CA VAL A 21 18.49 -9.67 -8.35
C VAL A 21 19.13 -10.69 -7.41
N THR A 22 19.88 -10.22 -6.43
CA THR A 22 20.44 -11.09 -5.37
C THR A 22 19.44 -11.27 -4.25
N TRP A 23 19.12 -12.52 -3.94
CA TRP A 23 18.22 -12.83 -2.85
C TRP A 23 18.98 -13.01 -1.52
N LEU A 24 18.62 -12.18 -0.52
CA LEU A 24 19.05 -12.31 0.87
C LEU A 24 17.93 -12.98 1.66
N ARG A 25 18.14 -14.21 2.08
CA ARG A 25 17.12 -14.96 2.83
C ARG A 25 17.22 -14.66 4.31
N ALA A 26 16.21 -13.96 4.85
CA ALA A 26 16.13 -13.65 6.28
C ALA A 26 14.67 -13.48 6.71
N ASP A 27 14.44 -13.61 8.01
CA ASP A 27 13.20 -13.18 8.65
C ASP A 27 13.38 -11.75 9.17
N ILE A 28 12.56 -10.82 8.69
CA ILE A 28 12.65 -9.40 9.07
C ILE A 28 12.32 -9.19 10.57
N GLU A 29 11.64 -10.14 11.20
CA GLU A 29 11.31 -10.11 12.63
C GLU A 29 12.47 -10.62 13.53
N ASP A 30 13.50 -11.23 12.93
CA ASP A 30 14.70 -11.72 13.60
C ASP A 30 15.91 -10.86 13.23
N ASP A 31 16.32 -9.98 14.15
CA ASP A 31 17.45 -9.06 13.97
C ASP A 31 18.77 -9.81 13.64
N ALA A 32 19.00 -10.96 14.26
CA ALA A 32 20.21 -11.75 14.03
C ALA A 32 20.22 -12.29 12.59
N SER A 33 19.09 -12.84 12.15
CA SER A 33 18.91 -13.33 10.78
C SER A 33 19.14 -12.24 9.74
N VAL A 34 18.59 -11.03 9.97
CA VAL A 34 18.77 -9.89 9.05
C VAL A 34 20.22 -9.43 9.03
N ARG A 35 20.87 -9.28 10.21
CA ARG A 35 22.28 -8.86 10.30
C ARG A 35 23.21 -9.85 9.63
N GLU A 36 22.97 -11.15 9.78
CA GLU A 36 23.74 -12.20 9.12
C GLU A 36 23.58 -12.13 7.60
N ALA A 37 22.34 -12.01 7.11
CA ALA A 37 22.05 -11.94 5.68
C ALA A 37 22.60 -10.68 5.01
N VAL A 38 22.59 -9.55 5.72
CA VAL A 38 23.12 -8.26 5.23
C VAL A 38 24.66 -8.24 5.33
N GLY A 39 25.26 -8.92 6.31
CA GLY A 39 26.72 -8.96 6.50
C GLY A 39 27.34 -7.56 6.56
N ASP A 40 28.38 -7.34 5.75
CA ASP A 40 29.10 -6.06 5.64
C ASP A 40 28.61 -5.20 4.45
N LEU A 41 27.45 -5.53 3.86
CA LEU A 41 26.90 -4.74 2.75
C LEU A 41 26.54 -3.33 3.20
N GLU A 42 26.89 -2.38 2.34
CA GLU A 42 26.43 -0.99 2.38
C GLU A 42 25.49 -0.72 1.20
N PHE A 43 24.45 0.08 1.44
CA PHE A 43 23.40 0.32 0.45
C PHE A 43 23.31 1.79 0.07
N GLY A 44 23.19 2.08 -1.21
CA GLY A 44 22.81 3.42 -1.68
C GLY A 44 21.39 3.80 -1.24
N ALA A 45 20.48 2.81 -1.22
CA ALA A 45 19.13 2.96 -0.68
C ALA A 45 18.59 1.63 -0.16
N VAL A 46 17.79 1.67 0.90
CA VAL A 46 17.00 0.56 1.43
C VAL A 46 15.53 0.97 1.38
N ALA A 47 14.66 0.20 0.70
CA ALA A 47 13.22 0.38 0.72
C ALA A 47 12.58 -0.70 1.59
N ASN A 48 11.89 -0.30 2.67
CA ASN A 48 11.26 -1.22 3.61
C ASN A 48 9.74 -1.15 3.53
N PHE A 49 9.13 -2.26 3.08
CA PHE A 49 7.69 -2.46 2.96
C PHE A 49 7.08 -3.15 4.20
N LEU A 50 7.90 -3.69 5.09
CA LEU A 50 7.50 -4.60 6.17
C LEU A 50 7.69 -4.01 7.58
N SER A 51 7.79 -2.70 7.71
CA SER A 51 7.84 -2.01 9.01
C SER A 51 6.44 -1.46 9.31
N PHE A 52 5.76 -2.04 10.30
CA PHE A 52 4.35 -1.74 10.56
C PHE A 52 4.12 -0.89 11.81
N ASN A 53 5.04 -0.91 12.76
CA ASN A 53 4.91 -0.23 14.05
C ASN A 53 6.24 0.41 14.50
N ALA A 54 6.23 1.10 15.64
CA ALA A 54 7.41 1.78 16.18
C ALA A 54 8.57 0.83 16.51
N ALA A 55 8.29 -0.40 16.93
CA ALA A 55 9.35 -1.38 17.25
C ALA A 55 10.06 -1.84 15.97
N ASP A 56 9.31 -2.08 14.89
CA ASP A 56 9.89 -2.41 13.58
C ASP A 56 10.74 -1.26 13.04
N ALA A 57 10.27 -0.02 13.22
CA ALA A 57 11.00 1.18 12.83
C ALA A 57 12.32 1.33 13.62
N ALA A 58 12.27 1.16 14.93
CA ALA A 58 13.46 1.19 15.78
C ALA A 58 14.48 0.09 15.42
N ARG A 59 13.98 -1.12 15.14
CA ARG A 59 14.80 -2.24 14.67
C ARG A 59 15.52 -1.88 13.36
N ALA A 60 14.79 -1.33 12.39
CA ALA A 60 15.35 -0.93 11.12
C ALA A 60 16.43 0.17 11.30
N VAL A 61 16.20 1.15 12.14
CA VAL A 61 17.23 2.15 12.51
C VAL A 61 18.47 1.47 13.09
N GLY A 62 18.32 0.52 14.02
CA GLY A 62 19.43 -0.22 14.63
C GLY A 62 20.23 -1.09 13.64
N ILE A 63 19.60 -1.57 12.57
CA ILE A 63 20.26 -2.40 11.55
C ILE A 63 20.95 -1.55 10.49
N PHE A 64 20.28 -0.49 9.99
CA PHE A 64 20.70 0.23 8.78
C PHE A 64 21.42 1.56 9.07
N SER A 65 21.53 2.01 10.35
CA SER A 65 22.34 3.19 10.70
C SER A 65 23.80 3.01 10.29
N GLY A 66 24.33 3.98 9.53
CA GLY A 66 25.70 3.94 9.00
C GLY A 66 25.91 2.96 7.84
N ARG A 67 24.85 2.26 7.39
CA ARG A 67 24.91 1.24 6.31
C ARG A 67 24.11 1.61 5.07
N THR A 68 23.32 2.67 5.12
CA THR A 68 22.55 3.14 3.96
C THR A 68 22.65 4.65 3.81
N ALA A 69 22.75 5.11 2.56
CA ALA A 69 22.71 6.53 2.25
C ALA A 69 21.28 7.08 2.22
N GLN A 70 20.27 6.21 2.06
CA GLN A 70 18.84 6.55 2.13
C GLN A 70 18.05 5.36 2.64
N TYR A 71 17.13 5.59 3.58
CA TYR A 71 16.15 4.60 4.03
C TYR A 71 14.75 5.05 3.65
N VAL A 72 14.08 4.33 2.78
CA VAL A 72 12.72 4.63 2.33
C VAL A 72 11.73 3.75 3.09
N HIS A 73 10.90 4.38 3.93
CA HIS A 73 9.82 3.71 4.66
C HIS A 73 8.52 3.77 3.85
N ILE A 74 7.95 2.59 3.56
CA ILE A 74 6.62 2.52 2.96
C ILE A 74 5.58 2.55 4.08
N SER A 75 4.96 3.70 4.23
CA SER A 75 3.89 3.98 5.17
C SER A 75 2.51 3.71 4.52
N THR A 76 1.52 4.51 4.82
CA THR A 76 0.16 4.40 4.27
C THR A 76 -0.54 5.76 4.27
N ALA A 77 -1.45 5.98 3.32
CA ALA A 77 -2.33 7.14 3.33
C ALA A 77 -3.56 6.95 4.26
N SER A 78 -3.82 5.76 4.77
CA SER A 78 -4.93 5.51 5.72
C SER A 78 -4.73 6.22 7.08
N LEU A 79 -3.51 6.67 7.38
CA LEU A 79 -3.16 7.33 8.65
C LEU A 79 -3.73 8.74 8.81
N TYR A 80 -4.19 9.37 7.72
CA TYR A 80 -4.76 10.71 7.80
C TYR A 80 -6.05 10.74 8.61
N ARG A 81 -6.29 11.92 9.20
CA ARG A 81 -7.47 12.14 10.03
C ARG A 81 -8.77 11.73 9.33
N LYS A 82 -9.63 11.05 10.07
CA LYS A 82 -10.98 10.69 9.68
C LYS A 82 -11.99 11.26 10.70
N PRO A 83 -13.10 11.86 10.24
CA PRO A 83 -13.40 12.24 8.85
C PRO A 83 -12.37 13.20 8.25
N VAL A 84 -12.22 13.14 6.93
CA VAL A 84 -11.31 14.02 6.19
C VAL A 84 -11.83 15.46 6.25
N LEU A 85 -10.96 16.42 6.58
CA LEU A 85 -11.35 17.82 6.71
C LEU A 85 -11.23 18.61 5.40
N GLN A 86 -10.34 18.17 4.52
CA GLN A 86 -10.01 18.90 3.29
C GLN A 86 -9.58 17.90 2.21
N LEU A 87 -10.04 18.12 0.99
CA LEU A 87 -9.59 17.47 -0.23
C LEU A 87 -9.04 18.52 -1.22
N PRO A 88 -8.02 18.20 -2.00
CA PRO A 88 -7.22 16.97 -1.90
C PRO A 88 -6.37 16.94 -0.61
N ILE A 89 -6.02 15.72 -0.19
CA ILE A 89 -5.13 15.48 0.95
C ILE A 89 -3.69 15.78 0.52
N VAL A 90 -2.98 16.57 1.33
CA VAL A 90 -1.55 16.84 1.17
C VAL A 90 -0.74 16.21 2.31
N GLU A 91 0.57 16.04 2.13
CA GLU A 91 1.44 15.34 3.09
C GLU A 91 1.48 15.98 4.49
N SER A 92 1.20 17.30 4.58
CA SER A 92 1.12 18.02 5.84
C SER A 92 -0.21 17.89 6.58
N ASN A 93 -1.22 17.22 6.00
CA ASN A 93 -2.49 17.00 6.68
C ASN A 93 -2.30 16.19 7.97
N LEU A 94 -3.19 16.42 8.93
CA LEU A 94 -3.12 15.80 10.26
C LEU A 94 -3.20 14.27 10.17
N ARG A 95 -2.22 13.60 10.76
CA ARG A 95 -2.15 12.15 10.92
C ARG A 95 -2.91 11.77 12.19
N GLN A 96 -4.15 11.37 12.04
CA GLN A 96 -5.02 11.00 13.17
C GLN A 96 -6.16 10.10 12.68
N ASN A 97 -5.98 8.82 12.68
CA ASN A 97 -7.06 7.87 12.42
C ASN A 97 -7.36 7.08 13.70
N PRO A 98 -8.43 7.43 14.44
CA PRO A 98 -8.76 6.77 15.69
C PRO A 98 -9.41 5.39 15.50
N PHE A 99 -9.94 5.10 14.30
CA PHE A 99 -10.74 3.91 14.04
C PHE A 99 -9.91 2.69 13.65
N VAL A 100 -8.75 2.90 13.00
CA VAL A 100 -7.95 1.84 12.42
C VAL A 100 -6.66 1.63 13.22
N SER A 101 -6.49 0.43 13.80
CA SER A 101 -5.31 0.05 14.58
C SER A 101 -4.04 0.13 13.75
N TYR A 102 -4.04 -0.45 12.56
CA TYR A 102 -2.96 -0.38 11.58
C TYR A 102 -2.49 1.06 11.30
N SER A 103 -3.42 2.01 11.16
CA SER A 103 -3.08 3.41 10.90
C SER A 103 -2.36 4.06 12.09
N ARG A 104 -2.77 3.74 13.31
CA ARG A 104 -2.09 4.23 14.53
C ARG A 104 -0.68 3.68 14.65
N ASP A 105 -0.48 2.41 14.33
CA ASP A 105 0.83 1.75 14.35
C ASP A 105 1.77 2.35 13.29
N LYS A 106 1.26 2.63 12.09
CA LYS A 106 2.04 3.32 11.05
C LYS A 106 2.40 4.76 11.42
N ILE A 107 1.53 5.49 12.12
CA ILE A 107 1.87 6.82 12.68
C ILE A 107 3.04 6.69 13.66
N ALA A 108 2.98 5.72 14.58
CA ALA A 108 4.04 5.50 15.56
C ALA A 108 5.37 5.10 14.89
N ALA A 109 5.34 4.33 13.80
CA ALA A 109 6.52 4.00 13.00
C ALA A 109 7.13 5.25 12.33
N GLU A 110 6.30 6.11 11.72
CA GLU A 110 6.77 7.37 11.13
C GLU A 110 7.40 8.30 12.18
N ASP A 111 6.77 8.42 13.36
CA ASP A 111 7.26 9.26 14.45
C ASP A 111 8.63 8.78 14.95
N GLU A 112 8.82 7.46 15.09
CA GLU A 112 10.10 6.86 15.46
C GLU A 112 11.20 7.15 14.43
N LEU A 113 10.89 6.95 13.15
CA LEU A 113 11.83 7.20 12.05
C LEU A 113 12.21 8.69 11.93
N MET A 114 11.23 9.59 12.03
CA MET A 114 11.49 11.03 12.00
C MET A 114 12.26 11.49 13.22
N ARG A 115 12.01 10.91 14.40
CA ARG A 115 12.82 11.14 15.60
C ARG A 115 14.27 10.74 15.35
N ALA A 116 14.52 9.54 14.80
CA ALA A 116 15.87 9.09 14.46
C ALA A 116 16.55 10.00 13.42
N CYS A 117 15.79 10.49 12.44
CA CYS A 117 16.28 11.45 11.46
C CYS A 117 16.84 12.72 12.13
N VAL A 118 16.06 13.29 13.06
CA VAL A 118 16.44 14.54 13.75
C VAL A 118 17.55 14.32 14.78
N THR A 119 17.51 13.20 15.54
CA THR A 119 18.41 13.00 16.69
C THR A 119 19.74 12.33 16.33
N SER A 120 19.76 11.48 15.31
CA SER A 120 20.93 10.70 14.92
C SER A 120 21.33 10.84 13.44
N GLY A 121 20.61 11.66 12.67
CA GLY A 121 20.88 11.82 11.25
C GLY A 121 20.52 10.60 10.40
N PHE A 122 19.62 9.72 10.87
CA PHE A 122 19.17 8.56 10.08
C PHE A 122 18.49 9.03 8.79
N PRO A 123 18.92 8.60 7.59
CA PRO A 123 18.58 9.24 6.32
C PRO A 123 17.21 8.76 5.79
N VAL A 124 16.12 9.02 6.52
CA VAL A 124 14.78 8.53 6.18
C VAL A 124 14.09 9.37 5.12
N THR A 125 13.40 8.69 4.20
CA THR A 125 12.35 9.21 3.31
C THR A 125 11.07 8.42 3.60
N ILE A 126 9.93 9.07 3.77
CA ILE A 126 8.65 8.41 4.01
C ILE A 126 7.78 8.48 2.75
N VAL A 127 7.20 7.35 2.36
CA VAL A 127 6.26 7.27 1.24
C VAL A 127 4.91 6.76 1.74
N ARG A 128 3.85 7.50 1.44
CA ARG A 128 2.47 7.16 1.77
C ARG A 128 1.70 6.83 0.49
N PRO A 129 1.64 5.55 0.12
CA PRO A 129 0.79 5.12 -0.99
C PRO A 129 -0.70 5.24 -0.60
N SER A 130 -1.56 5.39 -1.60
CA SER A 130 -2.98 5.08 -1.49
C SER A 130 -3.20 3.57 -1.54
N HIS A 131 -4.38 3.10 -1.88
CA HIS A 131 -4.67 1.68 -2.04
C HIS A 131 -3.97 1.14 -3.30
N THR A 132 -2.84 0.46 -3.08
CA THR A 132 -2.07 -0.13 -4.17
C THR A 132 -2.64 -1.49 -4.59
N TYR A 133 -2.54 -1.78 -5.89
CA TYR A 133 -3.03 -3.02 -6.47
C TYR A 133 -2.21 -3.45 -7.69
N ASP A 134 -2.35 -4.70 -8.06
CA ASP A 134 -1.85 -5.27 -9.32
C ASP A 134 -2.82 -6.35 -9.84
N GLU A 135 -2.43 -7.04 -10.90
CA GLU A 135 -3.24 -8.10 -11.49
C GLU A 135 -3.53 -9.28 -10.55
N ALA A 136 -2.67 -9.51 -9.55
CA ALA A 136 -2.79 -10.61 -8.59
C ALA A 136 -3.52 -10.21 -7.29
N THR A 137 -3.57 -8.92 -6.97
CA THR A 137 -4.05 -8.38 -5.70
C THR A 137 -5.14 -7.33 -5.95
N PRO A 138 -6.41 -7.71 -6.01
CA PRO A 138 -7.52 -6.80 -6.27
C PRO A 138 -7.69 -5.77 -5.15
N PRO A 139 -7.99 -4.49 -5.48
CA PRO A 139 -8.16 -3.43 -4.48
C PRO A 139 -9.60 -3.36 -3.97
N ILE A 140 -10.19 -4.48 -3.59
CA ILE A 140 -11.57 -4.57 -3.13
C ILE A 140 -11.60 -5.29 -1.78
N PRO A 141 -12.35 -4.80 -0.76
CA PRO A 141 -12.51 -5.51 0.50
C PRO A 141 -13.05 -6.92 0.29
N GLY A 142 -12.28 -7.92 0.72
CA GLY A 142 -12.58 -9.34 0.51
C GLY A 142 -11.96 -9.92 -0.77
N ASP A 143 -11.14 -9.15 -1.47
CA ASP A 143 -10.25 -9.62 -2.54
C ASP A 143 -10.98 -10.47 -3.61
N TRP A 144 -10.37 -11.55 -4.05
CA TRP A 144 -10.92 -12.47 -5.04
C TRP A 144 -12.26 -13.08 -4.67
N THR A 145 -12.54 -13.24 -3.36
CA THR A 145 -13.84 -13.76 -2.89
C THR A 145 -14.99 -12.87 -3.35
N VAL A 146 -14.82 -11.55 -3.30
CA VAL A 146 -15.84 -10.59 -3.73
C VAL A 146 -15.98 -10.59 -5.26
N ILE A 147 -14.87 -10.66 -5.99
CA ILE A 147 -14.88 -10.75 -7.46
C ILE A 147 -15.59 -12.03 -7.91
N ASP A 148 -15.33 -13.17 -7.27
CA ASP A 148 -16.02 -14.44 -7.57
C ASP A 148 -17.52 -14.36 -7.24
N ARG A 149 -17.92 -13.58 -6.23
CA ARG A 149 -19.36 -13.33 -5.94
C ARG A 149 -20.01 -12.49 -7.04
N ILE A 150 -19.33 -11.43 -7.51
CA ILE A 150 -19.80 -10.60 -8.63
C ILE A 150 -19.98 -11.48 -9.88
N ALA A 151 -19.00 -12.30 -10.21
CA ALA A 151 -19.05 -13.20 -11.37
C ALA A 151 -20.25 -14.16 -11.35
N ARG A 152 -20.67 -14.59 -10.16
CA ARG A 152 -21.84 -15.49 -9.97
C ARG A 152 -23.16 -14.73 -9.82
N GLY A 153 -23.18 -13.40 -9.93
CA GLY A 153 -24.37 -12.56 -9.74
C GLY A 153 -24.87 -12.56 -8.28
N ALA A 154 -23.99 -12.88 -7.33
CA ALA A 154 -24.30 -12.78 -5.90
C ALA A 154 -24.16 -11.32 -5.43
N GLU A 155 -24.87 -10.97 -4.35
CA GLU A 155 -24.80 -9.66 -3.75
C GLU A 155 -23.45 -9.44 -3.05
N VAL A 156 -22.89 -8.22 -3.19
CA VAL A 156 -21.65 -7.78 -2.56
C VAL A 156 -21.85 -6.49 -1.79
N ILE A 157 -21.07 -6.26 -0.73
CA ILE A 157 -21.16 -5.08 0.10
C ILE A 157 -20.17 -4.02 -0.39
N SER A 158 -20.65 -2.80 -0.64
CA SER A 158 -19.83 -1.63 -0.92
C SER A 158 -19.47 -0.91 0.39
N PRO A 159 -18.24 -0.35 0.55
CA PRO A 159 -17.89 0.48 1.69
C PRO A 159 -18.78 1.70 1.83
N GLY A 160 -19.32 1.93 3.05
CA GLY A 160 -20.21 3.04 3.35
C GLY A 160 -21.49 3.00 2.50
N ASP A 161 -21.82 4.13 1.89
CA ASP A 161 -22.94 4.29 0.95
C ASP A 161 -22.49 4.13 -0.53
N GLY A 162 -21.27 3.70 -0.77
CA GLY A 162 -20.70 3.52 -2.10
C GLY A 162 -20.25 4.80 -2.80
N THR A 163 -20.50 5.99 -2.22
CA THR A 163 -20.27 7.29 -2.88
C THR A 163 -18.95 7.95 -2.51
N SER A 164 -18.23 7.47 -1.48
CA SER A 164 -16.93 8.02 -1.12
C SER A 164 -15.93 7.86 -2.28
N LEU A 165 -15.18 8.95 -2.53
CA LEU A 165 -14.17 8.99 -3.58
C LEU A 165 -12.93 8.24 -3.13
N TRP A 166 -12.39 7.38 -4.01
CA TRP A 166 -11.25 6.54 -3.68
C TRP A 166 -10.18 6.56 -4.78
N THR A 167 -8.92 6.65 -4.36
CA THR A 167 -7.76 6.63 -5.26
C THR A 167 -7.11 5.25 -5.22
N LEU A 168 -7.16 4.53 -6.35
CA LEU A 168 -6.48 3.26 -6.56
C LEU A 168 -5.19 3.49 -7.34
N THR A 169 -4.06 2.95 -6.86
CA THR A 169 -2.76 3.16 -7.50
C THR A 169 -2.17 1.83 -7.96
N HIS A 170 -1.96 1.68 -9.26
CA HIS A 170 -1.32 0.48 -9.80
C HIS A 170 0.13 0.36 -9.28
N ALA A 171 0.57 -0.86 -9.02
CA ALA A 171 1.90 -1.13 -8.49
C ALA A 171 3.04 -0.59 -9.38
N ASP A 172 2.88 -0.62 -10.71
CA ASP A 172 3.85 -0.08 -11.65
C ASP A 172 3.96 1.44 -11.57
N ASP A 173 2.83 2.16 -11.44
CA ASP A 173 2.83 3.61 -11.25
C ASP A 173 3.44 3.98 -9.90
N PHE A 174 3.12 3.23 -8.85
CA PHE A 174 3.78 3.38 -7.55
C PHE A 174 5.29 3.16 -7.64
N ALA A 175 5.72 2.09 -8.34
CA ALA A 175 7.12 1.76 -8.53
C ALA A 175 7.87 2.86 -9.30
N GLN A 176 7.26 3.47 -10.32
CA GLN A 176 7.85 4.60 -11.04
C GLN A 176 8.19 5.78 -10.09
N GLY A 177 7.24 6.17 -9.25
CA GLY A 177 7.45 7.24 -8.27
C GLY A 177 8.50 6.87 -7.23
N LEU A 178 8.43 5.63 -6.69
CA LEU A 178 9.38 5.13 -5.71
C LEU A 178 10.81 5.11 -6.25
N VAL A 179 11.02 4.50 -7.41
CA VAL A 179 12.35 4.42 -8.05
C VAL A 179 12.92 5.81 -8.32
N GLY A 180 12.09 6.77 -8.73
CA GLY A 180 12.51 8.15 -8.93
C GLY A 180 12.96 8.89 -7.66
N LEU A 181 12.53 8.41 -6.48
CA LEU A 181 13.00 8.94 -5.18
C LEU A 181 14.28 8.28 -4.68
N LEU A 182 14.61 7.06 -5.13
CA LEU A 182 15.79 6.34 -4.67
C LEU A 182 17.08 7.07 -5.05
N GLY A 183 17.96 7.27 -4.08
CA GLY A 183 19.22 7.99 -4.26
C GLY A 183 19.08 9.51 -4.39
N ASN A 184 17.89 10.08 -4.17
CA ASN A 184 17.69 11.54 -4.18
C ASN A 184 17.95 12.12 -2.78
N PRO A 185 19.09 12.82 -2.55
CA PRO A 185 19.42 13.34 -1.21
C PRO A 185 18.44 14.40 -0.72
N ARG A 186 17.73 15.10 -1.63
CA ARG A 186 16.70 16.08 -1.24
C ARG A 186 15.44 15.45 -0.68
N ALA A 187 15.25 14.14 -0.89
CA ALA A 187 14.11 13.40 -0.35
C ALA A 187 14.32 12.96 1.12
N ILE A 188 15.54 13.08 1.65
CA ILE A 188 15.85 12.73 3.04
C ILE A 188 15.15 13.71 3.98
N GLY A 189 14.47 13.20 5.00
CA GLY A 189 13.65 13.97 5.94
C GLY A 189 12.26 14.38 5.40
N GLU A 190 11.92 13.95 4.19
CA GLU A 190 10.70 14.33 3.50
C GLU A 190 9.67 13.18 3.46
N VAL A 191 8.41 13.57 3.30
CA VAL A 191 7.25 12.66 3.15
C VAL A 191 6.63 12.88 1.79
N PHE A 192 6.23 11.81 1.10
CA PHE A 192 5.63 11.89 -0.23
C PHE A 192 4.37 11.04 -0.35
N HIS A 193 3.37 11.56 -1.04
CA HIS A 193 2.37 10.73 -1.70
C HIS A 193 2.96 10.15 -2.98
N ILE A 194 2.61 8.90 -3.27
CA ILE A 194 2.76 8.30 -4.60
C ILE A 194 1.42 7.63 -4.90
N THR A 195 0.57 8.32 -5.66
CA THR A 195 -0.81 7.87 -5.91
C THR A 195 -1.18 8.10 -7.37
N SER A 196 -2.21 7.41 -7.86
CA SER A 196 -2.84 7.72 -9.13
C SER A 196 -3.49 9.12 -9.09
N ASP A 197 -3.76 9.68 -10.26
CA ASP A 197 -4.60 10.86 -10.43
C ASP A 197 -6.08 10.49 -10.63
N ASP A 198 -6.36 9.23 -10.97
CA ASP A 198 -7.70 8.73 -11.15
C ASP A 198 -8.42 8.55 -9.81
N VAL A 199 -9.68 8.95 -9.80
CA VAL A 199 -10.55 8.88 -8.64
C VAL A 199 -11.87 8.25 -9.03
N TYR A 200 -12.33 7.28 -8.25
CA TYR A 200 -13.59 6.57 -8.46
C TYR A 200 -14.42 6.54 -7.17
N THR A 201 -15.74 6.46 -7.27
CA THR A 201 -16.56 6.03 -6.13
C THR A 201 -16.43 4.51 -5.96
N TRP A 202 -16.75 4.01 -4.77
CA TRP A 202 -16.73 2.55 -4.56
C TRP A 202 -17.71 1.85 -5.51
N ASP A 203 -18.90 2.40 -5.74
CA ASP A 203 -19.86 1.81 -6.69
C ASP A 203 -19.33 1.79 -8.13
N GLN A 204 -18.55 2.80 -8.53
CA GLN A 204 -17.86 2.77 -9.81
C GLN A 204 -16.79 1.67 -9.86
N ILE A 205 -16.00 1.48 -8.78
CA ILE A 205 -14.99 0.42 -8.69
C ILE A 205 -15.64 -0.95 -8.89
N TYR A 206 -16.73 -1.24 -8.18
CA TYR A 206 -17.47 -2.50 -8.34
C TYR A 206 -18.08 -2.66 -9.73
N SER A 207 -18.60 -1.57 -10.29
CA SER A 207 -19.16 -1.58 -11.66
C SER A 207 -18.11 -1.84 -12.74
N ILE A 208 -16.90 -1.29 -12.57
CA ILE A 208 -15.76 -1.54 -13.47
C ILE A 208 -15.36 -3.01 -13.46
N VAL A 209 -15.26 -3.62 -12.26
CA VAL A 209 -14.95 -5.05 -12.15
C VAL A 209 -16.04 -5.91 -12.74
N ALA A 210 -17.31 -5.57 -12.49
CA ALA A 210 -18.46 -6.29 -13.06
C ALA A 210 -18.48 -6.20 -14.58
N ALA A 211 -18.17 -5.03 -15.14
CA ALA A 211 -18.05 -4.85 -16.59
C ALA A 211 -16.91 -5.69 -17.21
N ALA A 212 -15.77 -5.82 -16.52
CA ALA A 212 -14.69 -6.69 -16.95
C ALA A 212 -15.06 -8.19 -16.93
N LEU A 213 -16.07 -8.56 -16.14
CA LEU A 213 -16.66 -9.91 -16.06
C LEU A 213 -17.87 -10.10 -16.99
N ASP A 214 -18.28 -9.06 -17.73
CA ASP A 214 -19.50 -9.03 -18.56
C ASP A 214 -20.78 -9.34 -17.75
N VAL A 215 -20.90 -8.81 -16.52
CA VAL A 215 -22.06 -8.97 -15.65
C VAL A 215 -22.51 -7.62 -15.07
N LEU A 216 -23.71 -7.59 -14.48
CA LEU A 216 -24.19 -6.45 -13.70
C LEU A 216 -23.98 -6.73 -12.21
N PRO A 217 -23.38 -5.82 -11.44
CA PRO A 217 -23.16 -6.03 -10.01
C PRO A 217 -24.46 -5.88 -9.22
N LYS A 218 -24.61 -6.67 -8.16
CA LYS A 218 -25.65 -6.48 -7.14
C LYS A 218 -24.98 -5.92 -5.90
N ILE A 219 -25.03 -4.60 -5.73
CA ILE A 219 -24.34 -3.90 -4.64
C ILE A 219 -25.33 -3.63 -3.51
N ALA A 220 -24.98 -4.05 -2.30
CA ALA A 220 -25.67 -3.71 -1.07
C ALA A 220 -24.87 -2.64 -0.30
N HIS A 221 -25.55 -1.60 0.13
CA HIS A 221 -24.99 -0.56 0.98
C HIS A 221 -25.38 -0.85 2.43
N VAL A 222 -24.39 -1.14 3.25
CA VAL A 222 -24.56 -1.49 4.66
C VAL A 222 -23.79 -0.48 5.52
N PRO A 223 -24.39 0.11 6.57
CA PRO A 223 -23.66 0.98 7.49
C PRO A 223 -22.39 0.31 8.00
N SER A 224 -21.27 1.03 7.95
CA SER A 224 -19.95 0.48 8.29
C SER A 224 -19.88 -0.02 9.74
N GLU A 225 -20.62 0.60 10.64
CA GLU A 225 -20.75 0.18 12.04
C GLU A 225 -21.41 -1.20 12.18
N LEU A 226 -22.39 -1.52 11.31
CA LEU A 226 -23.02 -2.84 11.30
C LEU A 226 -22.07 -3.92 10.75
N ILE A 227 -21.24 -3.57 9.76
CA ILE A 227 -20.21 -4.48 9.24
C ILE A 227 -19.21 -4.81 10.36
N LEU A 228 -18.69 -3.79 11.06
CA LEU A 228 -17.79 -3.98 12.18
C LEU A 228 -18.43 -4.79 13.32
N ALA A 229 -19.69 -4.51 13.66
CA ALA A 229 -20.38 -5.24 14.71
C ALA A 229 -20.67 -6.71 14.36
N GLY A 230 -20.93 -6.99 13.07
CA GLY A 230 -21.22 -8.33 12.58
C GLY A 230 -19.99 -9.20 12.30
N ALA A 231 -18.85 -8.57 12.01
CA ALA A 231 -17.60 -9.24 11.66
C ALA A 231 -16.37 -8.51 12.26
N PRO A 232 -16.27 -8.42 13.60
CA PRO A 232 -15.21 -7.61 14.24
C PRO A 232 -13.80 -8.12 13.95
N ASP A 233 -13.64 -9.43 13.73
CA ASP A 233 -12.35 -10.06 13.46
C ASP A 233 -11.98 -10.07 11.96
N TRP A 234 -12.86 -9.58 11.09
CA TRP A 234 -12.55 -9.47 9.68
C TRP A 234 -11.63 -8.27 9.43
N PHE A 235 -10.47 -8.51 8.86
CA PHE A 235 -9.42 -7.50 8.61
C PHE A 235 -9.96 -6.19 7.99
N TRP A 236 -10.93 -6.30 7.07
CA TRP A 236 -11.48 -5.14 6.39
C TRP A 236 -12.48 -4.32 7.21
N SER A 237 -13.02 -4.84 8.32
CA SER A 237 -14.08 -4.17 9.08
C SER A 237 -13.63 -2.84 9.67
N GLU A 238 -12.46 -2.77 10.32
CA GLU A 238 -11.88 -1.50 10.79
C GLU A 238 -11.55 -0.56 9.62
N LEU A 239 -11.01 -1.10 8.53
CA LEU A 239 -10.67 -0.31 7.34
C LEU A 239 -11.91 0.25 6.65
N ILE A 240 -12.98 -0.54 6.52
CA ILE A 240 -14.25 -0.06 5.96
C ILE A 240 -14.79 1.11 6.80
N LEU A 241 -14.84 0.96 8.12
CA LEU A 241 -15.34 2.00 9.02
C LEU A 241 -14.43 3.24 9.02
N GLY A 242 -13.13 3.04 9.19
CA GLY A 242 -12.20 4.11 9.51
C GLY A 242 -11.40 4.65 8.34
N ASP A 243 -11.57 4.11 7.12
CA ASP A 243 -10.83 4.56 5.95
C ASP A 243 -11.70 4.54 4.68
N LEU A 244 -12.15 3.38 4.23
CA LEU A 244 -12.76 3.19 2.92
C LEU A 244 -14.11 3.91 2.75
N SER A 245 -14.87 4.11 3.82
CA SER A 245 -16.11 4.91 3.80
C SER A 245 -15.88 6.43 3.83
N HIS A 246 -14.63 6.88 3.77
CA HIS A 246 -14.27 8.29 3.70
C HIS A 246 -13.54 8.59 2.40
N SER A 247 -13.84 9.74 1.78
CA SER A 247 -13.15 10.13 0.54
C SER A 247 -11.64 10.29 0.74
N ALA A 248 -10.85 9.74 -0.20
CA ALA A 248 -9.40 9.78 -0.22
C ALA A 248 -8.90 10.19 -1.61
N VAL A 249 -8.72 11.49 -1.80
CA VAL A 249 -8.18 12.12 -3.01
C VAL A 249 -6.90 12.85 -2.62
N PHE A 250 -5.80 12.63 -3.35
CA PHE A 250 -4.47 13.09 -2.96
C PHE A 250 -3.90 14.10 -3.95
N ASP A 251 -3.05 14.99 -3.45
CA ASP A 251 -2.25 15.92 -4.24
C ASP A 251 -0.88 15.31 -4.53
N ASN A 252 -0.56 15.09 -5.80
CA ASN A 252 0.73 14.59 -6.28
C ASN A 252 1.73 15.70 -6.64
N SER A 253 1.45 16.97 -6.33
CA SER A 253 2.31 18.09 -6.71
C SER A 253 3.71 18.00 -6.09
N LYS A 254 3.83 17.44 -4.90
CA LYS A 254 5.12 17.30 -4.22
C LYS A 254 5.99 16.26 -4.91
N ILE A 255 5.48 15.05 -5.14
CA ILE A 255 6.27 13.99 -5.81
C ILE A 255 6.73 14.45 -7.19
N ARG A 256 5.90 15.14 -7.98
CA ARG A 256 6.26 15.66 -9.30
C ARG A 256 7.39 16.71 -9.29
N ARG A 257 7.56 17.45 -8.18
CA ARG A 257 8.72 18.38 -8.02
C ARG A 257 10.04 17.64 -7.78
N TYR A 258 10.00 16.44 -7.21
CA TYR A 258 11.18 15.62 -6.92
C TYR A 258 11.46 14.58 -7.98
N VAL A 259 10.42 14.11 -8.64
CA VAL A 259 10.43 13.14 -9.74
C VAL A 259 9.60 13.71 -10.89
N PRO A 260 10.19 14.62 -11.71
CA PRO A 260 9.44 15.33 -12.78
C PRO A 260 8.77 14.41 -13.81
N ASP A 261 9.34 13.21 -14.02
CA ASP A 261 8.80 12.22 -14.95
C ASP A 261 7.67 11.36 -14.34
N PHE A 262 7.32 11.57 -13.07
CA PHE A 262 6.23 10.85 -12.44
C PHE A 262 4.89 11.22 -13.06
N ALA A 263 4.32 10.29 -13.80
CA ALA A 263 3.02 10.39 -14.43
C ALA A 263 2.33 9.04 -14.38
N PRO A 264 1.42 8.80 -13.42
CA PRO A 264 0.64 7.57 -13.37
C PRO A 264 -0.18 7.41 -14.64
N ARG A 265 -0.16 6.22 -15.23
CA ARG A 265 -0.75 5.93 -16.55
C ARG A 265 -1.74 4.78 -16.52
N GLN A 266 -1.71 3.97 -15.49
CA GLN A 266 -2.57 2.80 -15.38
C GLN A 266 -3.95 3.21 -14.87
N THR A 267 -4.96 3.06 -15.72
CA THR A 267 -6.36 3.27 -15.31
C THR A 267 -6.93 2.00 -14.69
N PHE A 268 -7.82 2.12 -13.72
CA PHE A 268 -8.44 0.96 -13.10
C PHE A 268 -9.32 0.17 -14.10
N HIS A 269 -9.88 0.83 -15.11
CA HIS A 269 -10.62 0.15 -16.18
C HIS A 269 -9.76 -0.85 -16.97
N ALA A 270 -8.56 -0.44 -17.38
CA ALA A 270 -7.65 -1.33 -18.09
C ALA A 270 -7.17 -2.46 -17.17
N ALA A 271 -6.75 -2.11 -15.96
CA ALA A 271 -6.24 -3.06 -14.97
C ALA A 271 -7.28 -4.08 -14.51
N ALA A 272 -8.56 -3.73 -14.40
CA ALA A 272 -9.62 -4.68 -14.07
C ALA A 272 -9.72 -5.82 -15.10
N THR A 273 -9.58 -5.50 -16.40
CA THR A 273 -9.55 -6.51 -17.46
C THR A 273 -8.33 -7.43 -17.33
N ASP A 274 -7.16 -6.85 -17.02
CA ASP A 274 -5.92 -7.62 -16.83
C ASP A 274 -5.99 -8.51 -15.58
N MET A 275 -6.57 -8.05 -14.48
CA MET A 275 -6.84 -8.85 -13.27
C MET A 275 -7.72 -10.07 -13.59
N ILE A 276 -8.84 -9.89 -14.32
CA ILE A 276 -9.73 -11.00 -14.69
C ILE A 276 -9.01 -12.02 -15.57
N ARG A 277 -8.21 -11.55 -16.54
CA ARG A 277 -7.38 -12.42 -17.39
C ARG A 277 -6.37 -13.20 -16.53
N TRP A 278 -5.63 -12.50 -15.67
CA TRP A 278 -4.65 -13.11 -14.77
C TRP A 278 -5.29 -14.19 -13.89
N ARG A 279 -6.48 -13.91 -13.34
CA ARG A 279 -7.26 -14.88 -12.54
C ARG A 279 -7.57 -16.15 -13.32
N ALA A 280 -7.98 -16.02 -14.58
CA ALA A 280 -8.31 -17.15 -15.44
C ALA A 280 -7.07 -18.04 -15.70
N GLU A 281 -5.90 -17.43 -15.84
CA GLU A 281 -4.63 -18.14 -16.08
C GLU A 281 -4.03 -18.75 -14.81
N HIS A 282 -4.41 -18.26 -13.62
CA HIS A 282 -3.85 -18.62 -12.32
C HIS A 282 -4.91 -19.09 -11.31
N ALA A 283 -5.94 -19.79 -11.77
CA ALA A 283 -7.08 -20.21 -10.95
C ALA A 283 -6.70 -20.99 -9.66
N GLU A 284 -5.63 -21.78 -9.72
CA GLU A 284 -5.14 -22.55 -8.56
C GLU A 284 -4.46 -21.68 -7.48
N SER A 285 -4.04 -20.50 -7.85
CA SER A 285 -3.29 -19.57 -7.00
C SER A 285 -4.16 -18.69 -6.13
N CYS A 286 -5.43 -18.63 -6.41
CA CYS A 286 -6.40 -17.72 -5.83
C CYS A 286 -7.45 -18.49 -5.04
N LEU A 287 -7.05 -19.20 -3.98
CA LEU A 287 -8.01 -19.81 -3.08
C LEU A 287 -8.83 -18.73 -2.38
N PRO A 288 -10.17 -18.88 -2.26
CA PRO A 288 -10.97 -17.97 -1.46
C PRO A 288 -10.39 -17.92 -0.05
N VAL A 289 -10.22 -16.73 0.49
CA VAL A 289 -9.95 -16.56 1.92
C VAL A 289 -11.23 -16.99 2.63
N PRO A 290 -11.15 -17.92 3.61
CA PRO A 290 -12.33 -18.43 4.31
C PRO A 290 -13.06 -17.32 5.09
#